data_daeab00805e08d846a4472cbb240281e
#
_entry.id   daeab00805e08d846a4472cbb240281e
#
_cell.length_a   1.000
_cell.length_b   1.000
_cell.length_c   1.000
_cell.angle_alpha   90.00
_cell.angle_beta   90.00
_cell.angle_gamma   90.00
#
_symmetry.space_group_name_H-M   'P 1'
#
loop_
_entity.id
_entity.type
_entity.pdbx_description
1 polymer ?
#
loop_
_entity_poly.entity_id
_entity_poly.type
_entity_poly.pdbx_seq_one_letter_code
_entity_poly.pdbx_strand_id
1 'polypeptide(L)'
;MAKRKVSDDISARPSKIIRQESQKLDESNLQTKALKNVALAVYRERRRELPVLPKSRIEAHEALKSINLNTNKDESFMMVNYQENGIIVFTCNSNLTCLCNDISDIFVDGTFKYCTKFFHQLYTIHGCKNGHYVPLVFALLPANTELCY
;
A
#
# COMPACT_ATOMS: atom_id res chain seq x y z
N MET A 1 16.81 -13.58 13.24
CA MET A 1 17.20 -12.30 12.61
C MET A 1 16.14 -11.80 11.64
N ALA A 2 15.71 -12.56 10.62
CA ALA A 2 14.69 -12.11 9.64
C ALA A 2 13.37 -11.60 10.26
N LYS A 3 12.89 -12.21 11.33
CA LYS A 3 11.65 -11.80 12.03
C LYS A 3 11.74 -10.38 12.62
N ARG A 4 12.85 -10.01 13.26
CA ARG A 4 13.03 -8.64 13.81
C ARG A 4 13.01 -7.57 12.71
N LYS A 5 13.65 -7.81 11.58
CA LYS A 5 13.62 -6.87 10.43
C LYS A 5 12.24 -6.69 9.82
N VAL A 6 11.36 -7.68 9.94
CA VAL A 6 9.98 -7.58 9.48
C VAL A 6 9.16 -6.68 10.40
N SER A 7 9.41 -6.75 11.71
CA SER A 7 8.78 -5.88 12.70
C SER A 7 9.23 -4.41 12.52
N ASP A 8 10.51 -4.20 12.16
CA ASP A 8 11.08 -2.87 11.98
C ASP A 8 10.64 -2.20 10.65
N ASP A 9 10.38 -2.99 9.60
CA ASP A 9 9.88 -2.50 8.29
C ASP A 9 8.91 -3.52 7.67
N ILE A 10 7.64 -3.34 7.98
CA ILE A 10 6.55 -4.18 7.47
C ILE A 10 6.36 -4.04 5.96
N SER A 11 6.81 -2.93 5.37
CA SER A 11 6.68 -2.61 3.93
C SER A 11 7.77 -3.26 3.07
N ALA A 12 8.92 -3.61 3.66
CA ALA A 12 10.04 -4.16 2.92
C ALA A 12 9.68 -5.47 2.19
N ARG A 13 9.94 -5.56 0.89
CA ARG A 13 9.61 -6.77 0.11
C ARG A 13 10.26 -8.01 0.73
N PRO A 14 9.53 -9.15 0.88
CA PRO A 14 10.09 -10.39 1.42
C PRO A 14 11.37 -10.84 0.68
N SER A 15 11.42 -10.69 -0.63
CA SER A 15 12.60 -11.00 -1.45
C SER A 15 13.82 -10.16 -1.07
N LYS A 16 13.65 -8.90 -0.69
CA LYS A 16 14.75 -8.03 -0.23
C LYS A 16 15.31 -8.52 1.11
N ILE A 17 14.41 -8.86 2.06
CA ILE A 17 14.81 -9.40 3.37
C ILE A 17 15.53 -10.73 3.21
N ILE A 18 15.00 -11.63 2.39
CA ILE A 18 15.61 -12.94 2.11
C ILE A 18 16.99 -12.74 1.51
N ARG A 19 17.14 -11.89 0.50
CA ARG A 19 18.43 -11.62 -0.16
C ARG A 19 19.47 -11.07 0.82
N GLN A 20 19.08 -10.13 1.70
CA GLN A 20 19.98 -9.57 2.71
C GLN A 20 20.40 -10.59 3.77
N GLU A 21 19.52 -11.52 4.13
CA GLU A 21 19.86 -12.58 5.08
C GLU A 21 20.68 -13.69 4.41
N SER A 22 20.42 -14.02 3.14
CA SER A 22 21.17 -15.00 2.37
C SER A 22 22.63 -14.57 2.14
N GLN A 23 22.88 -13.28 1.93
CA GLN A 23 24.24 -12.74 1.77
C GLN A 23 25.10 -12.86 3.02
N LYS A 24 24.51 -13.14 4.19
CA LYS A 24 25.20 -13.34 5.47
C LYS A 24 25.50 -14.81 5.77
N LEU A 25 24.94 -15.73 4.97
CA LEU A 25 25.11 -17.17 5.11
C LEU A 25 26.01 -17.65 3.98
N ASP A 26 26.94 -18.56 4.29
CA ASP A 26 27.77 -19.19 3.26
C ASP A 26 26.90 -19.85 2.20
N GLU A 27 27.17 -19.54 0.93
CA GLU A 27 26.37 -19.96 -0.24
C GLU A 27 26.23 -21.49 -0.38
N SER A 28 27.10 -22.27 0.25
CA SER A 28 27.15 -23.74 0.14
C SER A 28 25.97 -24.49 0.76
N ASN A 29 25.13 -23.83 1.61
CA ASN A 29 24.08 -24.50 2.39
C ASN A 29 22.65 -23.99 2.15
N LEU A 30 22.42 -23.11 1.17
CA LEU A 30 21.11 -22.55 0.89
C LEU A 30 20.25 -23.48 0.01
N GLN A 31 19.58 -24.43 0.64
CA GLN A 31 18.56 -25.22 -0.05
C GLN A 31 17.32 -24.35 -0.36
N THR A 32 16.73 -24.54 -1.55
CA THR A 32 15.48 -23.88 -1.99
C THR A 32 14.35 -24.00 -0.94
N LYS A 33 14.32 -25.10 -0.19
CA LYS A 33 13.37 -25.35 0.90
C LYS A 33 13.57 -24.37 2.08
N ALA A 34 14.82 -24.04 2.42
CA ALA A 34 15.13 -23.09 3.48
C ALA A 34 14.67 -21.68 3.12
N LEU A 35 14.87 -21.24 1.87
CA LEU A 35 14.39 -19.93 1.39
C LEU A 35 12.86 -19.82 1.41
N LYS A 36 12.14 -20.88 1.03
CA LYS A 36 10.67 -20.92 1.14
C LYS A 36 10.21 -20.84 2.60
N ASN A 37 10.87 -21.50 3.52
CA ASN A 37 10.55 -21.45 4.94
C ASN A 37 10.77 -20.05 5.53
N VAL A 38 11.85 -19.36 5.12
CA VAL A 38 12.10 -17.96 5.52
C VAL A 38 11.01 -17.04 4.97
N ALA A 39 10.63 -17.20 3.71
CA ALA A 39 9.55 -16.42 3.10
C ALA A 39 8.22 -16.60 3.86
N LEU A 40 7.87 -17.84 4.21
CA LEU A 40 6.67 -18.15 5.01
C LEU A 40 6.76 -17.57 6.42
N ALA A 41 7.91 -17.59 7.06
CA ALA A 41 8.11 -17.00 8.38
C ALA A 41 7.94 -15.47 8.35
N VAL A 42 8.51 -14.81 7.33
CA VAL A 42 8.33 -13.36 7.07
C VAL A 42 6.85 -13.04 6.86
N TYR A 43 6.15 -13.82 6.04
CA TYR A 43 4.73 -13.63 5.78
C TYR A 43 3.87 -13.79 7.04
N ARG A 44 4.15 -14.83 7.87
CA ARG A 44 3.42 -15.07 9.12
C ARG A 44 3.65 -13.95 10.13
N GLU A 45 4.87 -13.42 10.23
CA GLU A 45 5.17 -12.32 11.15
C GLU A 45 4.41 -11.06 10.76
N ARG A 46 4.44 -10.66 9.48
CA ARG A 46 3.61 -9.55 8.98
C ARG A 46 2.14 -9.72 9.28
N ARG A 47 1.66 -10.95 9.13
CA ARG A 47 0.25 -11.26 9.37
C ARG A 47 -0.17 -11.05 10.83
N ARG A 48 0.76 -11.13 11.78
CA ARG A 48 0.49 -10.87 13.19
C ARG A 48 0.38 -9.37 13.48
N GLU A 49 1.18 -8.56 12.81
CA GLU A 49 1.19 -7.10 12.97
C GLU A 49 0.00 -6.42 12.25
N LEU A 50 -0.56 -7.08 11.25
CA LEU A 50 -1.68 -6.55 10.48
C LEU A 50 -3.03 -7.00 11.07
N PRO A 51 -4.08 -6.16 10.96
CA PRO A 51 -5.44 -6.55 11.33
C PRO A 51 -5.90 -7.82 10.61
N VAL A 52 -6.96 -8.43 11.15
CA VAL A 52 -7.62 -9.56 10.47
C VAL A 52 -8.04 -9.12 9.07
N LEU A 53 -7.83 -10.00 8.06
CA LEU A 53 -8.23 -9.70 6.69
C LEU A 53 -9.74 -9.47 6.62
N PRO A 54 -10.18 -8.34 6.09
CA PRO A 54 -11.60 -8.05 5.96
C PRO A 54 -12.27 -9.05 5.01
N LYS A 55 -13.51 -9.40 5.31
CA LYS A 55 -14.35 -10.29 4.50
C LYS A 55 -15.38 -9.52 3.67
N SER A 56 -15.57 -8.25 3.97
CA SER A 56 -16.49 -7.34 3.29
C SER A 56 -15.87 -5.95 3.12
N ARG A 57 -16.50 -5.12 2.29
CA ARG A 57 -16.12 -3.71 2.12
C ARG A 57 -16.27 -2.93 3.42
N ILE A 58 -17.34 -3.17 4.18
CA ILE A 58 -17.57 -2.53 5.47
C ILE A 58 -16.44 -2.85 6.44
N GLU A 59 -16.08 -4.13 6.57
CA GLU A 59 -14.95 -4.56 7.41
C GLU A 59 -13.62 -3.96 6.94
N ALA A 60 -13.44 -3.72 5.62
CA ALA A 60 -12.24 -3.06 5.11
C ALA A 60 -12.15 -1.59 5.58
N HIS A 61 -13.27 -0.86 5.54
CA HIS A 61 -13.33 0.51 6.08
C HIS A 61 -13.03 0.55 7.57
N GLU A 62 -13.56 -0.38 8.35
CA GLU A 62 -13.33 -0.48 9.80
C GLU A 62 -11.89 -0.86 10.13
N ALA A 63 -11.34 -1.84 9.42
CA ALA A 63 -9.94 -2.25 9.60
C ALA A 63 -8.98 -1.08 9.33
N LEU A 64 -9.24 -0.27 8.30
CA LEU A 64 -8.43 0.89 7.98
C LEU A 64 -8.52 2.00 9.05
N LYS A 65 -9.66 2.15 9.73
CA LYS A 65 -9.79 3.10 10.86
C LYS A 65 -8.88 2.72 12.04
N SER A 66 -8.58 1.43 12.20
CA SER A 66 -7.74 0.93 13.30
C SER A 66 -6.23 1.00 13.02
N ILE A 67 -5.82 1.31 11.80
CA ILE A 67 -4.41 1.36 11.38
C ILE A 67 -3.96 2.82 11.31
N ASN A 68 -2.81 3.11 11.91
CA ASN A 68 -2.14 4.38 11.66
C ASN A 68 -1.40 4.32 10.33
N LEU A 69 -1.90 5.04 9.32
CA LEU A 69 -1.35 5.11 7.98
C LEU A 69 -0.66 6.47 7.79
N ASN A 70 0.57 6.59 8.29
CA ASN A 70 1.36 7.79 8.13
C ASN A 70 2.41 7.63 7.03
N THR A 71 2.74 8.75 6.40
CA THR A 71 3.90 8.87 5.49
C THR A 71 5.20 8.84 6.30
N ASN A 72 6.34 8.75 5.63
CA ASN A 72 7.67 8.86 6.26
C ASN A 72 7.93 10.24 6.90
N LYS A 73 7.07 11.22 6.64
CA LYS A 73 7.10 12.56 7.23
C LYS A 73 6.06 12.74 8.33
N ASP A 74 5.49 11.63 8.80
CA ASP A 74 4.47 11.59 9.85
C ASP A 74 3.17 12.34 9.51
N GLU A 75 2.86 12.49 8.21
CA GLU A 75 1.58 12.98 7.75
C GLU A 75 0.59 11.84 7.59
N SER A 76 -0.67 12.01 7.97
CA SER A 76 -1.74 11.05 7.67
C SER A 76 -1.86 10.84 6.16
N PHE A 77 -1.80 9.58 5.71
CA PHE A 77 -1.93 9.22 4.31
C PHE A 77 -3.33 8.79 3.90
N MET A 78 -4.19 8.41 4.85
CA MET A 78 -5.60 8.17 4.59
C MET A 78 -6.40 9.46 4.89
N MET A 79 -6.82 10.17 3.84
CA MET A 79 -7.52 11.44 3.98
C MET A 79 -9.04 11.26 4.05
N VAL A 80 -9.60 10.31 3.29
CA VAL A 80 -11.03 10.03 3.28
C VAL A 80 -11.28 8.55 3.49
N ASN A 81 -12.18 8.23 4.41
CA ASN A 81 -12.73 6.91 4.63
C ASN A 81 -14.25 7.02 4.75
N TYR A 82 -14.92 7.13 3.60
CA TYR A 82 -16.37 7.37 3.52
C TYR A 82 -17.11 6.06 3.31
N GLN A 83 -17.48 5.43 4.42
CA GLN A 83 -18.05 4.09 4.46
C GLN A 83 -19.42 3.98 3.78
N GLU A 84 -20.28 5.02 3.91
CA GLU A 84 -21.61 5.02 3.30
C GLU A 84 -21.56 4.92 1.79
N ASN A 85 -20.69 5.68 1.15
CA ASN A 85 -20.49 5.63 -0.29
C ASN A 85 -19.43 4.58 -0.71
N GLY A 86 -18.76 3.96 0.26
CA GLY A 86 -17.73 2.95 -0.01
C GLY A 86 -16.48 3.51 -0.66
N ILE A 87 -16.13 4.78 -0.42
CA ILE A 87 -15.00 5.47 -1.01
C ILE A 87 -13.88 5.60 0.01
N ILE A 88 -12.65 5.28 -0.41
CA ILE A 88 -11.44 5.51 0.38
C ILE A 88 -10.45 6.30 -0.47
N VAL A 89 -9.90 7.39 0.09
CA VAL A 89 -8.88 8.20 -0.58
C VAL A 89 -7.61 8.26 0.25
N PHE A 90 -6.52 7.85 -0.39
CA PHE A 90 -5.17 7.92 0.15
C PHE A 90 -4.42 9.06 -0.53
N THR A 91 -4.04 10.05 0.25
CA THR A 91 -3.18 11.17 -0.10
C THR A 91 -2.76 11.86 1.21
N CYS A 92 -1.88 12.84 1.13
CA CYS A 92 -1.47 13.66 2.28
C CYS A 92 -1.43 15.14 1.89
N ASN A 93 -1.34 16.01 2.88
CA ASN A 93 -1.32 17.46 2.65
C ASN A 93 -0.17 17.90 1.74
N SER A 94 1.02 17.30 1.91
CA SER A 94 2.16 17.57 1.04
C SER A 94 1.87 17.23 -0.43
N ASN A 95 1.18 16.10 -0.70
CA ASN A 95 0.79 15.70 -2.04
C ASN A 95 -0.23 16.66 -2.65
N LEU A 96 -1.24 17.08 -1.87
CA LEU A 96 -2.25 18.04 -2.32
C LEU A 96 -1.62 19.42 -2.60
N THR A 97 -0.73 19.87 -1.72
CA THR A 97 0.01 21.12 -1.91
C THR A 97 0.85 21.06 -3.20
N CYS A 98 1.54 19.94 -3.44
CA CYS A 98 2.29 19.72 -4.67
C CYS A 98 1.36 19.74 -5.89
N LEU A 99 0.22 19.06 -5.83
CA LEU A 99 -0.77 18.99 -6.90
C LEU A 99 -1.32 20.38 -7.27
N CYS A 100 -1.58 21.23 -6.27
CA CYS A 100 -2.18 22.55 -6.47
C CYS A 100 -1.17 23.62 -6.91
N ASN A 101 0.06 23.55 -6.41
CA ASN A 101 1.02 24.65 -6.56
C ASN A 101 2.14 24.36 -7.57
N ASP A 102 2.52 23.09 -7.72
CA ASP A 102 3.75 22.71 -8.42
C ASP A 102 3.49 21.94 -9.73
N ILE A 103 2.26 21.48 -9.96
CA ILE A 103 1.89 20.64 -11.10
C ILE A 103 1.13 21.45 -12.14
N SER A 104 1.61 21.45 -13.38
CA SER A 104 0.91 22.05 -14.53
C SER A 104 0.00 21.05 -15.23
N ASP A 105 0.40 19.78 -15.28
CA ASP A 105 -0.29 18.74 -16.04
C ASP A 105 -0.71 17.61 -15.12
N ILE A 106 -2.01 17.32 -15.10
CA ILE A 106 -2.61 16.26 -14.29
C ILE A 106 -3.04 15.13 -15.21
N PHE A 107 -2.68 13.91 -14.84
CA PHE A 107 -3.07 12.68 -15.52
C PHE A 107 -3.87 11.82 -14.58
N VAL A 108 -4.94 11.24 -15.08
CA VAL A 108 -5.79 10.36 -14.30
C VAL A 108 -5.85 8.98 -14.94
N ASP A 109 -5.81 7.94 -14.11
CA ASP A 109 -5.90 6.56 -14.56
C ASP A 109 -6.86 5.77 -13.65
N GLY A 110 -7.67 4.93 -14.27
CA GLY A 110 -8.61 4.05 -13.61
C GLY A 110 -8.28 2.59 -13.86
N THR A 111 -7.67 1.92 -12.90
CA THR A 111 -7.29 0.51 -13.01
C THR A 111 -8.32 -0.39 -12.34
N PHE A 112 -8.94 -1.28 -13.13
CA PHE A 112 -9.96 -2.23 -12.65
C PHE A 112 -9.34 -3.56 -12.23
N LYS A 113 -8.46 -4.12 -13.04
CA LYS A 113 -7.90 -5.47 -12.87
C LYS A 113 -7.04 -5.64 -11.61
N TYR A 114 -6.41 -4.58 -11.14
CA TYR A 114 -5.52 -4.58 -9.98
C TYR A 114 -6.13 -3.93 -8.74
N CYS A 115 -7.43 -3.67 -8.77
CA CYS A 115 -8.12 -3.16 -7.61
C CYS A 115 -8.23 -4.22 -6.51
N THR A 116 -8.35 -3.78 -5.26
CA THR A 116 -8.51 -4.67 -4.11
C THR A 116 -9.87 -5.36 -4.14
N LYS A 117 -9.98 -6.53 -3.52
CA LYS A 117 -11.10 -7.47 -3.62
C LYS A 117 -12.51 -6.88 -3.44
N PHE A 118 -12.68 -5.83 -2.64
CA PHE A 118 -14.00 -5.28 -2.30
C PHE A 118 -14.32 -3.98 -3.01
N PHE A 119 -13.46 -3.54 -3.89
CA PHE A 119 -13.61 -2.33 -4.68
C PHE A 119 -13.58 -2.66 -6.17
N HIS A 120 -14.23 -1.82 -6.96
CA HIS A 120 -14.32 -2.02 -8.40
C HIS A 120 -13.14 -1.41 -9.15
N GLN A 121 -12.65 -0.27 -8.66
CA GLN A 121 -11.65 0.51 -9.34
C GLN A 121 -10.64 1.11 -8.36
N LEU A 122 -9.37 1.06 -8.74
CA LEU A 122 -8.33 1.92 -8.19
C LEU A 122 -8.16 3.11 -9.15
N TYR A 123 -8.53 4.30 -8.69
CA TYR A 123 -8.40 5.54 -9.44
C TYR A 123 -7.18 6.29 -8.91
N THR A 124 -6.31 6.73 -9.81
CA THR A 124 -5.07 7.42 -9.43
C THR A 124 -4.95 8.74 -10.15
N ILE A 125 -4.52 9.78 -9.42
CA ILE A 125 -4.19 11.08 -9.97
C ILE A 125 -2.69 11.26 -9.90
N HIS A 126 -2.08 11.52 -11.05
CA HIS A 126 -0.66 11.76 -11.22
C HIS A 126 -0.42 13.21 -11.60
N GLY A 127 0.63 13.79 -11.04
CA GLY A 127 1.17 15.07 -11.51
C GLY A 127 2.44 14.83 -12.31
N CYS A 128 2.67 15.65 -13.34
CA CYS A 128 3.94 15.69 -14.04
C CYS A 128 4.82 16.81 -13.47
N LYS A 129 5.99 16.43 -12.94
CA LYS A 129 6.99 17.38 -12.41
C LYS A 129 8.38 17.00 -12.90
N ASN A 130 9.08 17.93 -13.54
CA ASN A 130 10.43 17.70 -14.08
C ASN A 130 10.52 16.48 -15.01
N GLY A 131 9.51 16.24 -15.83
CA GLY A 131 9.46 15.10 -16.75
C GLY A 131 9.14 13.74 -16.08
N HIS A 132 8.80 13.73 -14.79
CA HIS A 132 8.43 12.53 -14.05
C HIS A 132 6.95 12.53 -13.69
N TYR A 133 6.28 11.40 -13.93
CA TYR A 133 4.92 11.16 -13.48
C TYR A 133 4.94 10.64 -12.05
N VAL A 134 4.34 11.40 -11.12
CA VAL A 134 4.30 11.07 -9.72
C VAL A 134 2.84 10.85 -9.30
N PRO A 135 2.46 9.66 -8.81
CA PRO A 135 1.13 9.45 -8.27
C PRO A 135 0.99 10.21 -6.94
N LEU A 136 -0.01 11.06 -6.84
CA LEU A 136 -0.25 11.93 -5.70
C LEU A 136 -1.52 11.56 -4.92
N VAL A 137 -2.54 11.04 -5.62
CA VAL A 137 -3.80 10.61 -5.01
C VAL A 137 -4.15 9.21 -5.48
N PHE A 138 -4.64 8.38 -4.57
CA PHE A 138 -5.16 7.05 -4.85
C PHE A 138 -6.56 6.93 -4.25
N ALA A 139 -7.55 6.57 -5.06
CA ALA A 139 -8.91 6.36 -4.58
C ALA A 139 -9.37 4.93 -4.89
N LEU A 140 -9.94 4.28 -3.88
CA LEU A 140 -10.64 3.01 -4.04
C LEU A 140 -12.13 3.31 -4.19
N LEU A 141 -12.69 2.95 -5.35
CA LEU A 141 -14.07 3.23 -5.71
C LEU A 141 -14.90 1.94 -5.76
N PRO A 142 -16.15 1.97 -5.25
CA PRO A 142 -17.00 0.79 -5.17
C PRO A 142 -17.65 0.42 -6.51
N ALA A 143 -17.76 1.37 -7.43
CA ALA A 143 -18.41 1.23 -8.72
C ALA A 143 -17.82 2.22 -9.73
N ASN A 144 -18.23 2.07 -10.99
CA ASN A 144 -17.93 3.00 -12.07
C ASN A 144 -19.22 3.75 -12.44
N THR A 145 -19.66 4.62 -11.53
CA THR A 145 -20.89 5.43 -11.70
C THR A 145 -20.57 6.90 -11.49
N GLU A 146 -21.41 7.79 -12.01
CA GLU A 146 -21.26 9.25 -11.87
C GLU A 146 -21.18 9.70 -10.39
N LEU A 147 -21.76 8.93 -9.47
CA LEU A 147 -21.70 9.20 -8.03
C LEU A 147 -20.30 8.95 -7.41
N CYS A 148 -19.38 8.32 -8.15
CA CYS A 148 -18.03 8.00 -7.71
C CYS A 148 -16.95 8.96 -8.22
N TYR A 149 -17.32 9.88 -9.13
CA TYR A 149 -16.38 10.82 -9.75
C TYR A 149 -16.67 12.29 -9.35
#